data_6b13995edcd371db678e9bcc4b0ae7c3
#
_entry.id   6b13995edcd371db678e9bcc4b0ae7c3
#
_cell.length_a   1.000
_cell.length_b   1.000
_cell.length_c   1.000
_cell.angle_alpha   90.00
_cell.angle_beta   90.00
_cell.angle_gamma   90.00
#
_symmetry.space_group_name_H-M   'P 1'
#
loop_
_entity.id
_entity.type
_entity.pdbx_description
1 polymer ?
#
loop_
_entity_poly.entity_id
_entity_poly.type
_entity_poly.pdbx_seq_one_letter_code
_entity_poly.pdbx_strand_id
1 'polypeptide(L)' 'MNIGKHVEEILRKQGRSASWLASQIPCERTNVYNIFKRKSLDVRLLMRISVVLEHDFFKELSEEAFPRKR' A
#
# COMPACT_ATOMS: atom_id res chain seq x y z
N MET A 1 5.44 -2.76 -10.60
CA MET A 1 4.69 -1.76 -9.81
C MET A 1 5.53 -1.27 -8.64
N ASN A 2 5.55 0.02 -8.41
CA ASN A 2 6.18 0.57 -7.21
C ASN A 2 5.14 0.57 -6.09
N ILE A 3 5.21 -0.42 -5.21
CA ILE A 3 4.18 -0.64 -4.18
C ILE A 3 4.07 0.53 -3.22
N GLY A 4 5.19 1.05 -2.75
CA GLY A 4 5.16 2.17 -1.79
C GLY A 4 4.49 3.40 -2.36
N LYS A 5 4.81 3.73 -3.60
CA LYS A 5 4.21 4.87 -4.29
C LYS A 5 2.72 4.63 -4.53
N HIS A 6 2.35 3.40 -4.87
CA HIS A 6 0.95 3.06 -5.11
C HIS A 6 0.13 3.15 -3.82
N VAL A 7 0.70 2.70 -2.70
CA VAL A 7 0.07 2.84 -1.38
C VAL A 7 -0.19 4.32 -1.10
N GLU A 8 0.81 5.16 -1.34
CA GLU A 8 0.66 6.60 -1.14
C GLU A 8 -0.46 7.18 -2.00
N GLU A 9 -0.51 6.78 -3.27
CA GLU A 9 -1.55 7.27 -4.19
C GLU A 9 -2.95 6.88 -3.73
N ILE A 10 -3.14 5.64 -3.31
CA ILE A 10 -4.44 5.16 -2.82
C ILE A 10 -4.83 5.92 -1.54
N LEU A 11 -3.88 6.10 -0.64
CA LEU A 11 -4.11 6.83 0.60
C LEU A 11 -4.60 8.26 0.31
N ARG A 12 -3.95 8.93 -0.62
CA ARG A 12 -4.31 10.29 -1.00
C ARG A 12 -5.67 10.35 -1.69
N LYS A 13 -5.98 9.37 -2.52
CA LYS A 13 -7.29 9.29 -3.17
C LYS A 13 -8.41 9.17 -2.14
N GLN A 14 -8.14 8.51 -1.04
CA GLN A 14 -9.12 8.35 0.04
C GLN A 14 -9.18 9.58 0.95
N GLY A 15 -8.36 10.59 0.68
CA GLY A 15 -8.32 11.80 1.51
C GLY A 15 -7.73 11.57 2.89
N ARG A 16 -6.88 10.56 3.04
CA ARG A 16 -6.30 10.19 4.33
C ARG A 16 -4.83 10.59 4.41
N SER A 17 -4.37 10.85 5.63
CA SER A 17 -3.00 11.30 5.88
C SER A 17 -2.08 10.14 6.28
N ALA A 18 -0.76 10.41 6.19
CA ALA A 18 0.23 9.47 6.69
C ALA A 18 0.04 9.21 8.18
N SER A 19 -0.33 10.24 8.94
CA SER A 19 -0.61 10.09 10.37
C SER A 19 -1.77 9.14 10.61
N TRP A 20 -2.82 9.24 9.79
CA TRP A 20 -3.94 8.32 9.89
C TRP A 20 -3.50 6.88 9.65
N LEU A 21 -2.71 6.66 8.60
CA LEU A 21 -2.24 5.32 8.30
C LEU A 21 -1.37 4.76 9.43
N ALA A 22 -0.49 5.60 9.99
CA ALA A 22 0.36 5.19 11.11
C ALA A 22 -0.46 4.77 12.33
N SER A 23 -1.63 5.38 12.53
CA SER A 23 -2.51 5.00 13.64
C SER A 23 -3.23 3.67 13.40
N GLN A 24 -3.43 3.31 12.13
CA GLN A 24 -4.12 2.07 11.76
C GLN A 24 -3.18 0.87 11.75
N ILE A 25 -1.94 1.08 11.32
CA ILE A 25 -0.89 0.07 11.41
C ILE A 25 0.06 0.54 12.50
N PRO A 26 0.29 -0.24 13.56
CA PRO A 26 1.09 0.24 14.71
C PRO A 26 2.53 0.55 14.30
N CYS A 27 2.76 1.77 13.87
CA CYS A 27 4.10 2.24 13.49
C CYS A 27 4.14 3.76 13.62
N GLU A 28 5.35 4.29 13.62
CA GLU A 28 5.53 5.73 13.65
C GLU A 28 5.29 6.33 12.26
N ARG A 29 4.89 7.60 12.23
CA ARG A 29 4.64 8.33 10.99
C ARG A 29 5.86 8.31 10.07
N THR A 30 7.06 8.39 10.63
CA THR A 30 8.31 8.31 9.86
C THR A 30 8.39 7.00 9.09
N ASN A 31 7.95 5.89 9.70
CA ASN A 31 7.94 4.59 9.05
C ASN A 31 6.96 4.55 7.87
N VAL A 32 5.85 5.29 7.96
CA VAL A 32 4.91 5.39 6.85
C VAL A 32 5.57 6.06 5.66
N TYR A 33 6.30 7.15 5.87
CA TYR A 33 7.02 7.82 4.79
C TYR A 33 8.09 6.91 4.19
N ASN A 34 8.73 6.08 5.01
CA ASN A 34 9.69 5.09 4.52
C ASN A 34 9.00 4.04 3.64
N ILE A 35 7.79 3.63 4.02
CA ILE A 35 6.98 2.71 3.22
C ILE A 35 6.75 3.29 1.82
N PHE A 36 6.40 4.57 1.74
CA PHE A 36 6.12 5.22 0.46
C PHE A 36 7.33 5.21 -0.48
N LYS A 37 8.54 5.13 0.06
CA LYS A 37 9.77 5.13 -0.73
C LYS A 37 10.19 3.75 -1.21
N ARG A 38 9.58 2.70 -0.68
CA ARG A 38 9.95 1.33 -1.03
C ARG A 38 9.26 0.87 -2.30
N LYS A 39 10.01 0.21 -3.15
CA LYS A 39 9.45 -0.37 -4.39
C LYS A 39 8.67 -1.65 -4.10
N SER A 40 9.01 -2.33 -3.01
CA SER A 40 8.31 -3.54 -2.59
C SER A 40 8.15 -3.55 -1.08
N LEU A 41 7.19 -4.30 -0.60
CA LEU A 41 6.90 -4.40 0.82
C LEU A 41 6.81 -5.87 1.22
N ASP A 42 7.08 -6.13 2.49
CA ASP A 42 6.82 -7.41 3.11
C ASP A 42 5.35 -7.78 2.94
N VAL A 43 5.08 -9.05 2.66
CA VAL A 43 3.72 -9.55 2.38
C VAL A 43 2.77 -9.28 3.55
N ARG A 44 3.23 -9.49 4.78
CA ARG A 44 2.39 -9.25 5.96
C ARG A 44 2.02 -7.78 6.10
N LEU A 45 2.98 -6.90 5.87
CA LEU A 45 2.73 -5.47 5.94
C LEU A 45 1.75 -5.06 4.86
N LEU A 46 1.94 -5.57 3.65
CA LEU A 46 1.05 -5.26 2.53
C LEU A 46 -0.37 -5.78 2.79
N MET A 47 -0.50 -6.97 3.38
CA MET A 47 -1.81 -7.50 3.78
C MET A 47 -2.52 -6.54 4.74
N ARG A 48 -1.79 -6.07 5.75
CA ARG A 48 -2.35 -5.17 6.74
C ARG A 48 -2.79 -3.84 6.10
N ILE A 49 -1.95 -3.29 5.25
CA ILE A 49 -2.26 -2.04 4.54
C ILE A 49 -3.47 -2.25 3.63
N SER A 50 -3.54 -3.37 2.93
CA SER A 50 -4.67 -3.69 2.05
C SER A 50 -6.00 -3.70 2.82
N VAL A 51 -5.99 -4.33 3.99
CA VAL A 51 -7.19 -4.39 4.84
C VAL A 51 -7.57 -2.99 5.33
N VAL A 52 -6.60 -2.23 5.81
CA VAL A 52 -6.82 -0.89 6.37
C VAL A 52 -7.35 0.06 5.31
N LEU A 53 -6.81 0.02 4.10
CA LEU A 53 -7.23 0.90 3.01
C LEU A 53 -8.41 0.32 2.22
N GLU A 54 -8.83 -0.90 2.55
CA GLU A 54 -9.88 -1.61 1.82
C GLU A 54 -9.61 -1.63 0.33
N HIS A 55 -8.34 -1.91 -0.02
CA HIS A 55 -7.86 -1.93 -1.39
C HIS A 55 -7.01 -3.17 -1.62
N ASP A 56 -7.38 -3.97 -2.61
CA ASP A 56 -6.71 -5.25 -2.88
C ASP A 56 -5.47 -5.04 -3.75
N PHE A 57 -4.35 -4.76 -3.10
CA PHE A 57 -3.06 -4.62 -3.79
C PHE A 57 -2.60 -5.94 -4.41
N PHE A 58 -2.97 -7.06 -3.81
CA PHE A 58 -2.57 -8.38 -4.32
C PHE A 58 -3.24 -8.70 -5.64
N LYS A 59 -4.47 -8.28 -5.81
CA LYS A 59 -5.17 -8.46 -7.08
C LYS A 59 -4.44 -7.68 -8.18
N GLU A 60 -4.02 -6.46 -7.90
CA GLU A 60 -3.29 -5.64 -8.85
C GLU A 60 -1.93 -6.25 -9.18
N LEU A 61 -1.23 -6.77 -8.18
CA LEU A 61 0.04 -7.47 -8.38
C LEU A 61 -0.14 -8.73 -9.22
N SER A 62 -1.21 -9.47 -8.97
CA SER A 62 -1.52 -10.65 -9.75
C SER A 62 -1.79 -10.29 -11.21
N GLU A 63 -2.53 -9.22 -11.45
CA GLU A 63 -2.83 -8.77 -12.80
C GLU A 63 -1.58 -8.28 -13.53
N GLU A 64 -0.65 -7.70 -12.80
CA GLU A 64 0.63 -7.28 -13.37
C GLU A 64 1.49 -8.48 -13.76
N ALA A 65 1.56 -9.48 -12.87
CA ALA A 65 2.36 -10.69 -13.11
C ALA A 65 1.73 -11.59 -14.17
N PHE A 66 0.40 -11.64 -14.21
CA PHE A 66 -0.36 -12.50 -15.13
C PHE A 66 -1.38 -11.65 -15.88
N PRO A 67 -0.92 -10.80 -16.81
CA PRO A 67 -1.85 -9.94 -17.54
C PRO A 67 -2.79 -10.80 -18.41
N ARG A 68 -4.05 -10.36 -18.45
CA ARG A 68 -5.04 -11.03 -19.26
C ARG A 68 -4.71 -10.82 -20.74
N LYS A 69 -4.74 -11.90 -21.49
CA LYS A 69 -4.60 -11.86 -22.94
C LYS A 69 -5.95 -12.10 -23.58
N ARG A 70 -6.14 -11.50 -24.71
CA ARG A 70 -7.34 -11.70 -25.53
C ARG A 70 -6.95 -12.25 -26.88
#